data_1bb63817c027ebb7b7ff043c97ece405
#
_entry.id   1bb63817c027ebb7b7ff043c97ece405
#
_cell.length_a   1.000
_cell.length_b   1.000
_cell.length_c   1.000
_cell.angle_alpha   90.00
_cell.angle_beta   90.00
_cell.angle_gamma   90.00
#
_symmetry.space_group_name_H-M   'P 1'
#
loop_
_entity.id
_entity.type
_entity.pdbx_description
1 polymer ?
#
loop_
_entity_poly.entity_id
_entity_poly.type
_entity_poly.pdbx_seq_one_letter_code
_entity_poly.pdbx_strand_id
1 'polypeptide(L)'
;MFEVSATAPVFITGASAVFSSVATGPAEVWYKQGSIATNYPGSGNVSAAGGWTLALTGNATSTSSTTMSPIAFGSTMIPLNGSTTYTFVINGAGALGGARYMTGSGSANIFTDGTLTIDNTNGRGGTIPSSMVNTPRWFVGSLT
;
A
#
# COMPACT_ATOMS: atom_id res chain seq x y z
N MET A 1 2.76 3.43 -2.32
CA MET A 1 1.78 3.15 -3.39
C MET A 1 2.33 2.06 -4.27
N PHE A 2 1.53 1.07 -4.58
CA PHE A 2 1.87 -0.09 -5.42
C PHE A 2 0.60 -0.63 -6.08
N GLU A 3 0.74 -1.46 -7.10
CA GLU A 3 -0.39 -2.08 -7.77
C GLU A 3 -0.64 -3.49 -7.24
N VAL A 4 -1.90 -3.89 -7.23
CA VAL A 4 -2.34 -5.23 -6.82
C VAL A 4 -3.36 -5.72 -7.83
N SER A 5 -3.21 -6.97 -8.27
CA SER A 5 -4.21 -7.65 -9.08
C SER A 5 -4.40 -9.09 -8.61
N ALA A 6 -5.56 -9.66 -8.92
CA ALA A 6 -5.87 -11.04 -8.61
C ALA A 6 -6.41 -11.74 -9.86
N THR A 7 -6.13 -13.04 -10.01
CA THR A 7 -6.64 -13.84 -11.13
C THR A 7 -8.10 -14.24 -10.97
N ALA A 8 -8.58 -14.29 -9.72
CA ALA A 8 -9.96 -14.57 -9.33
C ALA A 8 -10.41 -13.60 -8.23
N PRO A 9 -11.70 -13.47 -7.92
CA PRO A 9 -12.16 -12.67 -6.80
C PRO A 9 -11.56 -13.18 -5.48
N VAL A 10 -10.95 -12.27 -4.71
CA VAL A 10 -10.35 -12.56 -3.40
C VAL A 10 -10.64 -11.45 -2.40
N PHE A 11 -10.37 -11.72 -1.12
CA PHE A 11 -10.39 -10.72 -0.07
C PHE A 11 -8.99 -10.55 0.52
N ILE A 12 -8.52 -9.31 0.63
CA ILE A 12 -7.35 -9.01 1.43
C ILE A 12 -7.81 -8.86 2.88
N THR A 13 -7.26 -9.70 3.76
CA THR A 13 -7.62 -9.80 5.17
C THR A 13 -6.49 -9.37 6.10
N GLY A 14 -5.34 -9.03 5.54
CA GLY A 14 -4.18 -8.60 6.29
C GLY A 14 -3.18 -7.83 5.43
N ALA A 15 -2.38 -7.02 6.10
CA ALA A 15 -1.22 -6.36 5.52
C ALA A 15 -0.13 -6.19 6.57
N SER A 16 1.11 -6.19 6.11
CA SER A 16 2.26 -5.79 6.94
C SER A 16 3.10 -4.79 6.17
N ALA A 17 3.73 -3.87 6.88
CA ALA A 17 4.65 -2.90 6.30
C ALA A 17 5.83 -2.64 7.23
N VAL A 18 6.92 -2.15 6.68
CA VAL A 18 8.01 -1.57 7.47
C VAL A 18 7.70 -0.09 7.69
N PHE A 19 7.78 0.37 8.94
CA PHE A 19 7.58 1.78 9.28
C PHE A 19 8.90 2.49 9.61
N SER A 20 8.92 3.79 9.44
CA SER A 20 10.16 4.56 9.62
C SER A 20 10.55 4.77 11.07
N SER A 21 9.61 4.66 12.01
CA SER A 21 9.85 4.84 13.43
C SER A 21 9.52 3.58 14.22
N VAL A 22 10.25 3.36 15.32
CA VAL A 22 9.94 2.33 16.32
C VAL A 22 8.89 2.91 17.27
N ALA A 23 7.63 2.56 17.04
CA ALA A 23 6.50 3.10 17.76
C ALA A 23 5.23 2.25 17.56
N THR A 24 4.23 2.51 18.37
CA THR A 24 2.85 2.07 18.12
C THR A 24 2.03 3.24 17.65
N GLY A 25 1.24 3.05 16.60
CA GLY A 25 0.42 4.12 16.05
C GLY A 25 -0.53 3.64 14.96
N PRO A 26 -1.37 4.55 14.45
CA PRO A 26 -2.30 4.23 13.38
C PRO A 26 -1.57 4.00 12.06
N ALA A 27 -2.01 2.96 11.32
CA ALA A 27 -1.64 2.69 9.95
C ALA A 27 -2.90 2.65 9.09
N GLU A 28 -2.89 3.36 7.99
CA GLU A 28 -3.99 3.47 7.06
C GLU A 28 -3.75 2.60 5.84
N VAL A 29 -4.79 1.94 5.37
CA VAL A 29 -4.80 1.22 4.10
C VAL A 29 -5.85 1.84 3.19
N TRP A 30 -5.39 2.44 2.11
CA TRP A 30 -6.20 3.04 1.07
C TRP A 30 -6.11 2.21 -0.20
N TYR A 31 -7.20 2.14 -0.96
CA TYR A 31 -7.20 1.52 -2.26
C TYR A 31 -8.13 2.22 -3.24
N LYS A 32 -7.86 2.02 -4.53
CA LYS A 32 -8.68 2.49 -5.63
C LYS A 32 -8.53 1.56 -6.82
N GLN A 33 -9.63 1.23 -7.49
CA GLN A 33 -9.57 0.46 -8.72
C GLN A 33 -8.85 1.23 -9.82
N GLY A 34 -8.01 0.54 -10.59
CA GLY A 34 -7.19 1.09 -11.66
C GLY A 34 -5.70 1.10 -11.32
N SER A 35 -4.88 1.35 -12.33
CA SER A 35 -3.43 1.44 -12.21
C SER A 35 -2.98 2.74 -11.53
N ILE A 36 -1.73 2.77 -11.09
CA ILE A 36 -1.09 4.00 -10.58
C ILE A 36 -1.12 5.10 -11.64
N ALA A 37 -0.86 4.77 -12.89
CA ALA A 37 -0.89 5.74 -14.00
C ALA A 37 -2.25 6.42 -14.15
N THR A 38 -3.33 5.68 -13.93
CA THR A 38 -4.71 6.20 -13.97
C THR A 38 -5.09 6.95 -12.69
N ASN A 39 -4.76 6.37 -11.53
CA ASN A 39 -5.21 6.86 -10.23
C ASN A 39 -4.38 8.02 -9.70
N TYR A 40 -3.13 8.10 -10.13
CA TYR A 40 -2.16 9.11 -9.70
C TYR A 40 -1.25 9.54 -10.87
N PRO A 41 -1.76 10.25 -11.88
CA PRO A 41 -1.03 10.54 -13.13
C PRO A 41 0.10 11.57 -12.99
N GLY A 42 0.63 11.80 -11.82
CA GLY A 42 1.75 12.71 -11.54
C GLY A 42 1.52 13.57 -10.31
N SER A 43 0.29 13.93 -10.06
CA SER A 43 -0.15 14.61 -8.83
C SER A 43 -1.58 14.17 -8.53
N GLY A 44 -2.00 14.33 -7.28
CA GLY A 44 -3.34 13.95 -6.86
C GLY A 44 -3.41 13.79 -5.35
N ASN A 45 -4.61 13.58 -4.85
CA ASN A 45 -4.84 13.37 -3.43
C ASN A 45 -5.29 11.94 -3.17
N VAL A 46 -4.58 11.24 -2.30
CA VAL A 46 -5.05 9.98 -1.71
C VAL A 46 -6.04 10.36 -0.60
N SER A 47 -7.29 10.50 -0.98
CA SER A 47 -8.38 10.91 -0.08
C SER A 47 -9.72 10.47 -0.65
N ALA A 48 -10.77 10.45 0.16
CA ALA A 48 -12.13 10.13 -0.29
C ALA A 48 -12.60 11.09 -1.40
N ALA A 49 -12.24 12.38 -1.32
CA ALA A 49 -12.55 13.37 -2.36
C ALA A 49 -11.83 13.05 -3.69
N GLY A 50 -10.68 12.39 -3.66
CA GLY A 50 -9.95 11.88 -4.81
C GLY A 50 -10.47 10.54 -5.34
N GLY A 51 -11.58 10.03 -4.79
CA GLY A 51 -12.19 8.75 -5.17
C GLY A 51 -11.45 7.53 -4.61
N TRP A 52 -10.62 7.71 -3.57
CA TRP A 52 -9.98 6.62 -2.87
C TRP A 52 -10.88 6.11 -1.75
N THR A 53 -10.80 4.82 -1.50
CA THR A 53 -11.47 4.18 -0.36
C THR A 53 -10.46 3.97 0.75
N LEU A 54 -10.71 4.54 1.92
CA LEU A 54 -10.03 4.17 3.16
C LEU A 54 -10.65 2.84 3.63
N ALA A 55 -9.91 1.76 3.46
CA ALA A 55 -10.37 0.43 3.86
C ALA A 55 -10.38 0.30 5.39
N LEU A 56 -9.31 0.77 6.01
CA LEU A 56 -9.21 0.77 7.47
C LEU A 56 -8.16 1.77 7.95
N THR A 57 -8.32 2.16 9.21
CA THR A 57 -7.25 2.69 10.05
C THR A 57 -7.03 1.68 11.17
N GLY A 58 -5.98 0.87 11.04
CA GLY A 58 -5.60 -0.14 12.03
C GLY A 58 -4.40 0.32 12.85
N ASN A 59 -4.16 -0.31 13.99
CA ASN A 59 -2.93 -0.09 14.74
C ASN A 59 -1.82 -1.02 14.24
N ALA A 60 -0.59 -0.51 14.22
CA ALA A 60 0.61 -1.29 14.04
C ALA A 60 1.62 -0.96 15.14
N THR A 61 2.39 -1.97 15.55
CA THR A 61 3.51 -1.79 16.48
C THR A 61 4.80 -2.13 15.76
N SER A 62 5.57 -1.11 15.47
CA SER A 62 6.89 -1.23 14.83
C SER A 62 7.97 -1.36 15.89
N THR A 63 8.64 -2.49 15.90
CA THR A 63 9.77 -2.79 16.82
C THR A 63 11.13 -2.51 16.19
N SER A 64 11.15 -2.30 14.87
CA SER A 64 12.37 -2.02 14.11
C SER A 64 12.02 -1.30 12.81
N SER A 65 12.85 -0.37 12.39
CA SER A 65 12.71 0.31 11.09
C SER A 65 13.12 -0.55 9.88
N THR A 66 13.38 -1.83 10.09
CA THR A 66 13.79 -2.79 9.03
C THR A 66 12.95 -4.06 9.02
N THR A 67 12.07 -4.24 10.01
CA THR A 67 11.22 -5.44 10.14
C THR A 67 9.77 -5.10 9.82
N MET A 68 9.10 -5.98 9.08
CA MET A 68 7.68 -5.84 8.80
C MET A 68 6.87 -5.95 10.09
N SER A 69 5.91 -5.05 10.22
CA SER A 69 4.97 -5.00 11.34
C SER A 69 3.56 -5.21 10.80
N PRO A 70 2.77 -6.13 11.35
CA PRO A 70 1.39 -6.33 10.92
C PRO A 70 0.52 -5.14 11.29
N ILE A 71 -0.43 -4.84 10.42
CA ILE A 71 -1.48 -3.85 10.63
C ILE A 71 -2.71 -4.60 11.14
N ALA A 72 -3.30 -4.13 12.22
CA ALA A 72 -4.49 -4.76 12.78
C ALA A 72 -5.72 -4.52 11.86
N PHE A 73 -6.14 -5.52 11.14
CA PHE A 73 -7.30 -5.49 10.23
C PHE A 73 -8.64 -5.69 10.96
N GLY A 74 -8.63 -6.32 12.14
CA GLY A 74 -9.89 -6.70 12.81
C GLY A 74 -10.72 -7.61 11.92
N SER A 75 -11.97 -7.25 11.68
CA SER A 75 -12.88 -7.94 10.76
C SER A 75 -12.93 -7.34 9.35
N THR A 76 -12.06 -6.37 9.06
CA THR A 76 -12.04 -5.71 7.74
C THR A 76 -11.55 -6.67 6.66
N MET A 77 -12.27 -6.71 5.55
CA MET A 77 -11.90 -7.43 4.34
C MET A 77 -11.99 -6.48 3.14
N ILE A 78 -10.95 -6.42 2.32
CA ILE A 78 -10.93 -5.59 1.12
C ILE A 78 -11.21 -6.49 -0.08
N PRO A 79 -12.38 -6.36 -0.75
CA PRO A 79 -12.72 -7.18 -1.89
C PRO A 79 -11.92 -6.75 -3.12
N LEU A 80 -11.33 -7.69 -3.82
CA LEU A 80 -10.73 -7.50 -5.14
C LEU A 80 -11.47 -8.36 -6.15
N ASN A 81 -11.91 -7.76 -7.25
CA ASN A 81 -12.44 -8.49 -8.39
C ASN A 81 -11.32 -9.16 -9.16
N GLY A 82 -11.55 -10.37 -9.67
CA GLY A 82 -10.59 -11.05 -10.53
C GLY A 82 -10.32 -10.28 -11.82
N SER A 83 -9.12 -10.43 -12.35
CA SER A 83 -8.65 -9.79 -13.59
C SER A 83 -8.74 -8.26 -13.56
N THR A 84 -8.67 -7.67 -12.37
CA THR A 84 -8.77 -6.20 -12.16
C THR A 84 -7.55 -5.71 -11.39
N THR A 85 -6.97 -4.61 -11.83
CA THR A 85 -5.88 -3.94 -11.12
C THR A 85 -6.43 -2.92 -10.14
N TYR A 86 -5.82 -2.85 -8.98
CA TYR A 86 -6.07 -1.87 -7.93
C TYR A 86 -4.76 -1.18 -7.55
N THR A 87 -4.85 0.08 -7.22
CA THR A 87 -3.75 0.80 -6.58
C THR A 87 -3.96 0.81 -5.08
N PHE A 88 -2.94 0.41 -4.33
CA PHE A 88 -2.92 0.40 -2.87
C PHE A 88 -1.94 1.45 -2.33
N VAL A 89 -2.29 2.03 -1.21
CA VAL A 89 -1.41 2.89 -0.41
C VAL A 89 -1.46 2.43 1.04
N ILE A 90 -0.30 2.15 1.61
CA ILE A 90 -0.15 1.94 3.04
C ILE A 90 0.59 3.14 3.60
N ASN A 91 0.03 3.75 4.63
CA ASN A 91 0.56 4.93 5.29
C ASN A 91 0.66 4.69 6.79
N GLY A 92 1.82 4.94 7.37
CA GLY A 92 1.97 5.04 8.81
C GLY A 92 1.71 6.49 9.24
N ALA A 93 0.76 6.71 10.12
CA ALA A 93 0.42 8.03 10.61
C ALA A 93 0.98 8.29 12.02
N GLY A 94 1.08 9.56 12.39
CA GLY A 94 1.55 9.96 13.71
C GLY A 94 2.94 9.40 14.06
N ALA A 95 3.02 8.68 15.17
CA ALA A 95 4.29 8.20 15.70
C ALA A 95 5.01 7.16 14.81
N LEU A 96 4.31 6.44 13.92
CA LEU A 96 4.90 5.48 12.99
C LEU A 96 5.78 6.12 11.91
N GLY A 97 5.56 7.39 11.59
CA GLY A 97 6.41 8.19 10.71
C GLY A 97 6.37 7.82 9.23
N GLY A 98 5.37 7.08 8.78
CA GLY A 98 5.17 6.64 7.39
C GLY A 98 5.69 5.23 7.10
N ALA A 99 5.11 4.60 6.08
CA ALA A 99 5.60 3.32 5.60
C ALA A 99 6.89 3.50 4.80
N ARG A 100 7.85 2.63 5.01
CA ARG A 100 9.11 2.61 4.27
C ARG A 100 8.95 1.95 2.91
N TYR A 101 9.80 2.37 2.02
CA TYR A 101 9.96 1.79 0.70
C TYR A 101 11.45 1.71 0.33
N MET A 102 11.77 0.88 -0.63
CA MET A 102 13.10 0.85 -1.25
C MET A 102 13.12 1.73 -2.50
N THR A 103 14.29 2.31 -2.80
CA THR A 103 14.49 2.98 -4.09
C THR A 103 14.52 1.93 -5.18
N GLY A 104 13.59 2.04 -6.14
CA GLY A 104 13.53 1.15 -7.28
C GLY A 104 14.60 1.49 -8.33
N SER A 105 14.96 0.51 -9.13
CA SER A 105 15.94 0.65 -10.22
C SER A 105 15.31 0.90 -11.59
N GLY A 106 13.97 1.02 -11.67
CA GLY A 106 13.23 1.07 -12.94
C GLY A 106 13.01 -0.30 -13.60
N SER A 107 13.56 -1.37 -13.02
CA SER A 107 13.28 -2.75 -13.43
C SER A 107 11.94 -3.22 -12.90
N ALA A 108 11.35 -4.24 -13.52
CA ALA A 108 10.15 -4.89 -13.01
C ALA A 108 10.39 -5.42 -11.57
N ASN A 109 9.44 -5.16 -10.70
CA ASN A 109 9.46 -5.64 -9.33
C ASN A 109 8.08 -6.21 -9.00
N ILE A 110 7.88 -7.47 -9.38
CA ILE A 110 6.60 -8.16 -9.35
C ILE A 110 6.73 -9.40 -8.47
N PHE A 111 5.79 -9.56 -7.56
CA PHE A 111 5.66 -10.72 -6.68
C PHE A 111 4.28 -11.35 -6.88
N THR A 112 4.22 -12.65 -7.05
CA THR A 112 2.95 -13.37 -7.20
C THR A 112 3.02 -14.73 -6.51
N ASP A 113 1.88 -15.15 -5.97
CA ASP A 113 1.64 -16.52 -5.50
C ASP A 113 0.79 -17.34 -6.49
N GLY A 114 0.54 -16.80 -7.69
CA GLY A 114 -0.34 -17.38 -8.70
C GLY A 114 -1.80 -16.92 -8.62
N THR A 115 -2.24 -16.40 -7.48
CA THR A 115 -3.58 -15.85 -7.27
C THR A 115 -3.55 -14.34 -7.13
N LEU A 116 -2.68 -13.84 -6.27
CA LEU A 116 -2.48 -12.42 -6.01
C LEU A 116 -1.13 -11.98 -6.58
N THR A 117 -1.11 -10.83 -7.22
CA THR A 117 0.10 -10.20 -7.73
C THR A 117 0.27 -8.81 -7.13
N ILE A 118 1.44 -8.52 -6.59
CA ILE A 118 1.87 -7.18 -6.17
C ILE A 118 2.88 -6.69 -7.20
N ASP A 119 2.58 -5.59 -7.86
CA ASP A 119 3.47 -4.94 -8.83
C ASP A 119 3.94 -3.59 -8.30
N ASN A 120 5.24 -3.50 -8.05
CA ASN A 120 5.93 -2.30 -7.60
C ASN A 120 6.66 -1.56 -8.73
N THR A 121 6.57 -2.00 -9.98
CA THR A 121 7.34 -1.44 -11.11
C THR A 121 7.18 0.07 -11.20
N ASN A 122 5.95 0.56 -11.05
CA ASN A 122 5.62 1.98 -11.05
C ASN A 122 5.31 2.51 -9.64
N GLY A 123 5.73 1.80 -8.62
CA GLY A 123 5.46 2.15 -7.24
C GLY A 123 5.90 3.56 -6.88
N ARG A 124 5.18 4.20 -5.96
CA ARG A 124 5.44 5.57 -5.52
C ARG A 124 5.55 5.66 -4.02
N GLY A 125 6.39 6.57 -3.57
CA GLY A 125 6.54 6.94 -2.17
C GLY A 125 6.38 8.44 -1.98
N GLY A 126 6.09 8.86 -0.77
CA GLY A 126 5.92 10.26 -0.41
C GLY A 126 4.93 10.41 0.76
N THR A 127 4.41 11.60 0.90
CA THR A 127 3.49 11.94 1.98
C THR A 127 2.06 11.99 1.43
N ILE A 128 1.11 11.31 2.08
CA ILE A 128 -0.30 11.50 1.77
C ILE A 128 -0.85 12.70 2.55
N PRO A 129 -1.89 13.37 2.04
CA PRO A 129 -2.66 12.99 0.86
C PRO A 129 -2.07 13.41 -0.49
N SER A 130 -1.08 14.30 -0.55
CA SER A 130 -0.85 15.07 -1.77
C SER A 130 0.55 15.00 -2.39
N SER A 131 1.49 14.22 -1.86
CA SER A 131 2.89 14.29 -2.32
C SER A 131 3.53 12.91 -2.52
N MET A 132 2.88 12.04 -3.30
CA MET A 132 3.43 10.72 -3.68
C MET A 132 4.25 10.84 -4.98
N VAL A 133 5.28 11.66 -4.97
CA VAL A 133 6.03 12.05 -6.18
C VAL A 133 7.29 11.22 -6.44
N ASN A 134 7.80 10.53 -5.41
CA ASN A 134 9.01 9.74 -5.56
C ASN A 134 8.72 8.44 -6.32
N THR A 135 9.35 8.25 -7.48
CA THR A 135 9.21 7.04 -8.32
C THR A 135 10.54 6.71 -8.99
N PRO A 136 10.89 5.47 -9.26
CA PRO A 136 10.20 4.27 -8.77
C PRO A 136 10.48 4.01 -7.29
N ARG A 137 9.49 3.48 -6.57
CA ARG A 137 9.60 3.09 -5.17
C ARG A 137 8.93 1.73 -4.96
N TRP A 138 9.63 0.83 -4.31
CA TRP A 138 9.16 -0.52 -4.04
C TRP A 138 8.60 -0.61 -2.63
N PHE A 139 7.37 -1.05 -2.53
CA PHE A 139 6.74 -1.32 -1.25
C PHE A 139 7.49 -2.43 -0.51
N VAL A 140 7.72 -2.24 0.78
CA VAL A 140 8.34 -3.23 1.64
C VAL A 140 7.29 -3.71 2.63
N GLY A 141 6.66 -4.83 2.30
CA GLY A 141 5.56 -5.39 3.07
C GLY A 141 4.94 -6.61 2.42
N SER A 142 3.79 -7.03 2.94
CA SER A 142 2.99 -8.15 2.45
C SER A 142 1.51 -7.84 2.49
N LEU A 143 0.74 -8.56 1.69
CA LEU A 143 -0.72 -8.67 1.77
C LEU A 143 -1.08 -10.15 2.02
N THR A 144 -2.17 -10.36 2.73
CA THR A 144 -2.73 -11.68 3.03
C THR A 144 -4.20 -11.73 2.70
#